data_4947c3ba35e78d86414d7e402baebeed
#
_entry.id   4947c3ba35e78d86414d7e402baebeed
#
_cell.length_a   1.000
_cell.length_b   1.000
_cell.length_c   1.000
_cell.angle_alpha   90.00
_cell.angle_beta   90.00
_cell.angle_gamma   90.00
#
_symmetry.space_group_name_H-M   'P 1'
#
loop_
_entity.id
_entity.type
_entity.pdbx_description
1 polymer ?
#
loop_
_entity_poly.entity_id
_entity_poly.type
_entity_poly.pdbx_seq_one_letter_code
_entity_poly.pdbx_strand_id
1 'polypeptide(L)'
;LTSAMQDVVLYGTGKLADFGTMPIAGKTGTAGTSEAARDAWFAGYTPYYTCVVWGGYDDYSRLESSRYPKILWNHIMKQLHEGLAYKEFEMPEDVEVSSVCKTSGKIAIAGVCPETETEYFAEGTEPSEKCDLHQTAVICKDSGLLAGEYCPESSKETKTFMKKGSGEDKMPTEVCNVHT
;
A
#
# COMPACT_ATOMS: atom_id res chain seq x y z
N LEU A 1 11.87 -3.56 5.59
CA LEU A 1 11.30 -4.92 5.44
C LEU A 1 10.11 -5.13 6.37
N THR A 2 10.20 -4.75 7.66
CA THR A 2 9.09 -4.90 8.64
C THR A 2 7.83 -4.18 8.16
N SER A 3 7.92 -2.95 7.67
CA SER A 3 6.80 -2.19 7.09
C SER A 3 6.11 -2.97 5.96
N ALA A 4 6.85 -3.47 4.97
CA ALA A 4 6.30 -4.26 3.88
C ALA A 4 5.63 -5.57 4.37
N MET A 5 6.12 -6.17 5.46
CA MET A 5 5.48 -7.34 6.06
C MET A 5 4.26 -7.00 6.92
N GLN A 6 4.15 -5.79 7.45
CA GLN A 6 2.92 -5.29 8.06
C GLN A 6 1.80 -5.16 7.02
N ASP A 7 2.11 -4.69 5.81
CA ASP A 7 1.13 -4.58 4.71
C ASP A 7 0.56 -5.94 4.30
N VAL A 8 1.36 -7.02 4.39
CA VAL A 8 0.85 -8.38 4.16
C VAL A 8 -0.26 -8.74 5.12
N VAL A 9 -0.17 -8.28 6.37
CA VAL A 9 -1.19 -8.52 7.41
C VAL A 9 -2.36 -7.55 7.27
N LEU A 10 -2.11 -6.28 6.99
CA LEU A 10 -3.15 -5.25 6.89
C LEU A 10 -3.98 -5.38 5.60
N TYR A 11 -3.32 -5.58 4.47
CA TYR A 11 -3.94 -5.50 3.14
C TYR A 11 -3.83 -6.78 2.32
N GLY A 12 -2.88 -7.64 2.67
CA GLY A 12 -2.49 -8.79 1.86
C GLY A 12 -3.03 -10.14 2.34
N THR A 13 -2.24 -11.17 2.09
CA THR A 13 -2.58 -12.59 2.34
C THR A 13 -2.54 -12.97 3.81
N GLY A 14 -2.00 -12.11 4.68
CA GLY A 14 -1.83 -12.32 6.12
C GLY A 14 -3.00 -11.88 7.00
N LYS A 15 -4.07 -11.29 6.47
CA LYS A 15 -5.17 -10.69 7.24
C LYS A 15 -5.75 -11.56 8.36
N LEU A 16 -5.78 -12.87 8.19
CA LEU A 16 -6.30 -13.79 9.21
C LEU A 16 -5.38 -13.93 10.44
N ALA A 17 -4.15 -13.44 10.36
CA ALA A 17 -3.23 -13.41 11.49
C ALA A 17 -3.43 -12.18 12.40
N ASP A 18 -4.15 -11.16 11.93
CA ASP A 18 -4.40 -9.95 12.72
C ASP A 18 -5.34 -10.25 13.90
N PHE A 19 -4.88 -9.96 15.12
CA PHE A 19 -5.67 -10.06 16.36
C PHE A 19 -5.97 -8.68 16.97
N GLY A 20 -5.61 -7.58 16.28
CA GLY A 20 -6.11 -6.22 16.52
C GLY A 20 -5.52 -5.46 17.71
N THR A 21 -4.60 -6.01 18.51
CA THR A 21 -4.08 -5.36 19.71
C THR A 21 -2.59 -4.99 19.64
N MET A 22 -1.89 -5.46 18.60
CA MET A 22 -0.46 -5.21 18.37
C MET A 22 -0.17 -5.05 16.89
N PRO A 23 0.87 -4.32 16.48
CA PRO A 23 1.35 -4.36 15.11
C PRO A 23 1.98 -5.72 14.82
N ILE A 24 1.64 -6.26 13.66
CA ILE A 24 2.07 -7.59 13.22
C ILE A 24 2.76 -7.47 11.88
N ALA A 25 3.95 -8.00 11.79
CA ALA A 25 4.66 -8.20 10.53
C ALA A 25 4.75 -9.70 10.23
N GLY A 26 4.47 -10.11 9.00
CA GLY A 26 4.52 -11.55 8.69
C GLY A 26 4.32 -11.87 7.22
N LYS A 27 4.58 -13.13 6.87
CA LYS A 27 4.48 -13.63 5.50
C LYS A 27 3.93 -15.05 5.47
N THR A 28 3.04 -15.28 4.52
CA THR A 28 2.58 -16.62 4.17
C THR A 28 3.60 -17.34 3.31
N GLY A 29 3.72 -18.65 3.52
CA GLY A 29 4.42 -19.57 2.64
C GLY A 29 3.47 -20.67 2.19
N THR A 30 3.56 -21.08 0.93
CA THR A 30 2.75 -22.17 0.41
C THR A 30 3.61 -22.95 -0.57
N ALA A 31 3.72 -24.25 -0.36
CA ALA A 31 4.35 -25.17 -1.30
C ALA A 31 3.28 -26.09 -1.92
N GLY A 32 3.53 -26.56 -3.13
CA GLY A 32 2.62 -27.39 -3.88
C GLY A 32 2.53 -26.95 -5.33
N THR A 33 1.41 -27.27 -5.99
CA THR A 33 1.10 -26.85 -7.36
C THR A 33 0.15 -25.66 -7.35
N SER A 34 -0.06 -25.05 -8.52
CA SER A 34 -1.08 -23.99 -8.71
C SER A 34 -2.49 -24.43 -8.31
N GLU A 35 -2.76 -25.74 -8.35
CA GLU A 35 -4.09 -26.31 -8.09
C GLU A 35 -4.26 -26.85 -6.68
N ALA A 36 -3.16 -27.12 -5.96
CA ALA A 36 -3.21 -27.74 -4.65
C ALA A 36 -2.01 -27.36 -3.77
N ALA A 37 -2.30 -26.67 -2.68
CA ALA A 37 -1.33 -26.52 -1.59
C ALA A 37 -1.07 -27.86 -0.90
N ARG A 38 0.18 -28.11 -0.55
CA ARG A 38 0.61 -29.30 0.21
C ARG A 38 1.23 -28.93 1.55
N ASP A 39 1.94 -27.79 1.58
CA ASP A 39 2.41 -27.16 2.78
C ASP A 39 1.88 -25.74 2.86
N ALA A 40 1.48 -25.33 4.04
CA ALA A 40 1.08 -23.97 4.32
C ALA A 40 1.81 -23.46 5.56
N TRP A 41 2.31 -22.24 5.49
CA TRP A 41 3.09 -21.58 6.51
C TRP A 41 2.55 -20.20 6.80
N PHE A 42 2.71 -19.78 8.04
CA PHE A 42 2.71 -18.37 8.38
C PHE A 42 3.86 -18.12 9.38
N ALA A 43 4.80 -17.28 8.96
CA ALA A 43 5.88 -16.78 9.80
C ALA A 43 5.60 -15.31 10.10
N GLY A 44 5.47 -14.94 11.36
CA GLY A 44 5.15 -13.58 11.76
C GLY A 44 5.71 -13.24 13.13
N TYR A 45 5.76 -11.94 13.42
CA TYR A 45 6.25 -11.42 14.69
C TYR A 45 5.55 -10.13 15.06
N THR A 46 5.60 -9.81 16.33
CA THR A 46 5.24 -8.55 16.95
C THR A 46 6.49 -7.94 17.59
N PRO A 47 6.42 -6.75 18.19
CA PRO A 47 7.55 -6.24 19.00
C PRO A 47 7.93 -7.10 20.22
N TYR A 48 7.15 -8.13 20.56
CA TYR A 48 7.39 -9.01 21.71
C TYR A 48 7.85 -10.40 21.31
N TYR A 49 7.19 -11.02 20.33
CA TYR A 49 7.35 -12.44 20.04
C TYR A 49 7.42 -12.72 18.54
N THR A 50 8.18 -13.75 18.20
CA THR A 50 8.19 -14.36 16.86
C THR A 50 7.55 -15.74 16.95
N CYS A 51 6.69 -16.06 16.00
CA CYS A 51 6.05 -17.36 15.90
C CYS A 51 5.97 -17.80 14.44
N VAL A 52 6.19 -19.09 14.23
CA VAL A 52 6.02 -19.74 12.92
C VAL A 52 5.08 -20.91 13.08
N VAL A 53 4.08 -20.97 12.22
CA VAL A 53 3.15 -22.09 12.16
C VAL A 53 3.22 -22.73 10.79
N TRP A 54 3.41 -24.03 10.80
CA TRP A 54 3.36 -24.89 9.62
C TRP A 54 2.18 -25.84 9.70
N GLY A 55 1.69 -26.21 8.55
CA GLY A 55 0.73 -27.27 8.42
C GLY A 55 0.89 -28.00 7.11
N GLY A 56 0.86 -29.31 7.19
CA GLY A 56 1.02 -30.22 6.08
C GLY A 56 0.73 -31.64 6.53
N TYR A 57 0.80 -32.58 5.60
CA TYR A 57 0.72 -34.02 5.85
C TYR A 57 2.08 -34.67 5.62
N ASP A 58 2.41 -35.68 6.43
CA ASP A 58 3.68 -36.42 6.31
C ASP A 58 3.85 -37.13 4.97
N ASP A 59 2.75 -37.55 4.36
CA ASP A 59 2.70 -38.17 3.04
C ASP A 59 2.64 -37.18 1.88
N TYR A 60 2.78 -35.87 2.18
CA TYR A 60 2.69 -34.78 1.22
C TYR A 60 1.35 -34.72 0.46
N SER A 61 0.27 -35.17 1.09
CA SER A 61 -1.09 -35.08 0.56
C SER A 61 -1.54 -33.62 0.43
N ARG A 62 -2.57 -33.43 -0.39
CA ARG A 62 -3.16 -32.11 -0.60
C ARG A 62 -3.83 -31.57 0.67
N LEU A 63 -3.54 -30.31 0.99
CA LEU A 63 -4.27 -29.57 2.01
C LEU A 63 -5.64 -29.13 1.49
N GLU A 64 -6.67 -29.25 2.30
CA GLU A 64 -8.00 -28.72 2.01
C GLU A 64 -8.00 -27.18 2.04
N SER A 65 -7.14 -26.57 2.87
CA SER A 65 -7.04 -25.13 3.01
C SER A 65 -5.63 -24.71 3.47
N SER A 66 -5.10 -23.65 2.87
CA SER A 66 -3.87 -22.97 3.32
C SER A 66 -4.12 -21.87 4.35
N ARG A 67 -5.35 -21.76 4.88
CA ARG A 67 -5.74 -20.65 5.77
C ARG A 67 -5.40 -20.91 7.23
N TYR A 68 -5.44 -22.14 7.66
CA TYR A 68 -5.37 -22.49 9.09
C TYR A 68 -4.05 -22.12 9.79
N PRO A 69 -2.85 -22.11 9.18
CA PRO A 69 -1.67 -21.62 9.87
C PRO A 69 -1.79 -20.18 10.37
N LYS A 70 -2.44 -19.32 9.59
CA LYS A 70 -2.71 -17.93 9.98
C LYS A 70 -3.71 -17.84 11.14
N ILE A 71 -4.74 -18.66 11.10
CA ILE A 71 -5.78 -18.71 12.15
C ILE A 71 -5.17 -19.24 13.45
N LEU A 72 -4.40 -20.33 13.38
CA LEU A 72 -3.73 -20.90 14.55
C LEU A 72 -2.71 -19.92 15.12
N TRP A 73 -1.92 -19.28 14.27
CA TRP A 73 -0.95 -18.26 14.67
C TRP A 73 -1.67 -17.09 15.41
N ASN A 74 -2.78 -16.60 14.88
CA ASN A 74 -3.59 -15.57 15.52
C ASN A 74 -4.03 -15.99 16.93
N HIS A 75 -4.58 -17.19 17.08
CA HIS A 75 -5.03 -17.70 18.40
C HIS A 75 -3.88 -17.82 19.40
N ILE A 76 -2.74 -18.35 19.00
CA ILE A 76 -1.56 -18.50 19.84
C ILE A 76 -1.05 -17.12 20.28
N MET A 77 -0.82 -16.24 19.31
CA MET A 77 -0.24 -14.92 19.57
C MET A 77 -1.18 -14.03 20.37
N LYS A 78 -2.48 -14.08 20.11
CA LYS A 78 -3.48 -13.36 20.90
C LYS A 78 -3.40 -13.73 22.38
N GLN A 79 -3.32 -15.01 22.71
CA GLN A 79 -3.20 -15.47 24.10
C GLN A 79 -1.86 -15.04 24.73
N LEU A 80 -0.75 -15.14 23.98
CA LEU A 80 0.56 -14.70 24.46
C LEU A 80 0.65 -13.19 24.72
N HIS A 81 -0.23 -12.39 24.10
CA HIS A 81 -0.25 -10.94 24.27
C HIS A 81 -1.29 -10.45 25.30
N GLU A 82 -2.03 -11.35 25.94
CA GLU A 82 -2.96 -10.95 27.00
C GLU A 82 -2.24 -10.24 28.14
N GLY A 83 -2.66 -9.01 28.42
CA GLY A 83 -2.07 -8.18 29.48
C GLY A 83 -0.77 -7.47 29.10
N LEU A 84 -0.25 -7.63 27.88
CA LEU A 84 0.90 -6.86 27.42
C LEU A 84 0.47 -5.44 26.98
N ALA A 85 1.30 -4.45 27.29
CA ALA A 85 1.10 -3.09 26.81
C ALA A 85 1.28 -3.02 25.28
N TYR A 86 0.56 -2.11 24.62
CA TYR A 86 0.79 -1.84 23.21
C TYR A 86 2.23 -1.35 22.97
N LYS A 87 2.88 -1.89 21.95
CA LYS A 87 4.23 -1.51 21.56
C LYS A 87 4.33 -1.44 20.04
N GLU A 88 4.93 -0.37 19.53
CA GLU A 88 5.25 -0.22 18.10
C GLU A 88 6.58 -0.93 17.77
N PHE A 89 6.77 -1.24 16.47
CA PHE A 89 8.09 -1.58 15.98
C PHE A 89 8.99 -0.34 16.03
N GLU A 90 10.16 -0.49 16.61
CA GLU A 90 11.15 0.58 16.66
C GLU A 90 11.74 0.81 15.27
N MET A 91 11.75 2.07 14.83
CA MET A 91 12.41 2.47 13.59
C MET A 91 13.91 2.66 13.87
N PRO A 92 14.80 2.00 13.11
CA PRO A 92 16.24 2.22 13.23
C PRO A 92 16.63 3.67 12.91
N GLU A 93 17.71 4.15 13.50
CA GLU A 93 18.19 5.53 13.31
C GLU A 93 18.69 5.82 11.89
N ASP A 94 19.12 4.78 11.16
CA ASP A 94 19.62 4.83 9.77
C ASP A 94 18.50 4.66 8.73
N VAL A 95 17.23 4.77 9.15
CA VAL A 95 16.07 4.71 8.26
C VAL A 95 15.38 6.08 8.20
N GLU A 96 15.23 6.57 6.99
CA GLU A 96 14.51 7.79 6.70
C GLU A 96 13.11 7.53 6.15
N VAL A 97 12.20 8.47 6.37
CA VAL A 97 10.80 8.39 5.93
C VAL A 97 10.55 9.48 4.90
N SER A 98 10.02 9.09 3.74
CA SER A 98 9.68 10.04 2.68
C SER A 98 8.31 9.76 2.11
N SER A 99 7.58 10.84 1.76
CA SER A 99 6.30 10.70 1.04
C SER A 99 6.58 10.63 -0.46
N VAL A 100 6.21 9.51 -1.06
CA VAL A 100 6.39 9.25 -2.48
C VAL A 100 5.07 9.19 -3.23
N CYS A 101 5.11 9.51 -4.50
CA CYS A 101 3.99 9.32 -5.40
C CYS A 101 3.87 7.82 -5.73
N LYS A 102 2.73 7.21 -5.47
CA LYS A 102 2.49 5.76 -5.73
C LYS A 102 2.77 5.34 -7.17
N THR A 103 2.55 6.22 -8.13
CA THR A 103 2.73 5.91 -9.55
C THR A 103 4.18 6.01 -10.00
N SER A 104 4.92 7.02 -9.55
CA SER A 104 6.30 7.28 -10.02
C SER A 104 7.38 6.72 -9.08
N GLY A 105 7.05 6.48 -7.80
CA GLY A 105 8.04 6.19 -6.75
C GLY A 105 8.94 7.37 -6.38
N LYS A 106 8.78 8.54 -7.02
CA LYS A 106 9.54 9.76 -6.73
C LYS A 106 8.89 10.58 -5.62
N ILE A 107 9.60 11.59 -5.09
CA ILE A 107 9.05 12.50 -4.06
C ILE A 107 7.69 13.04 -4.52
N ALA A 108 6.69 12.88 -3.69
CA ALA A 108 5.36 13.36 -3.99
C ALA A 108 5.29 14.89 -4.02
N ILE A 109 4.49 15.43 -4.93
CA ILE A 109 4.19 16.86 -4.99
C ILE A 109 2.80 17.06 -4.42
N ALA A 110 2.72 17.76 -3.27
CA ALA A 110 1.45 18.07 -2.62
C ALA A 110 0.50 18.82 -3.57
N GLY A 111 -0.75 18.39 -3.63
CA GLY A 111 -1.77 18.97 -4.51
C GLY A 111 -1.62 18.62 -6.00
N VAL A 112 -0.59 17.84 -6.37
CA VAL A 112 -0.35 17.38 -7.75
C VAL A 112 -0.43 15.86 -7.86
N CYS A 113 0.18 15.13 -6.93
CA CYS A 113 0.10 13.67 -6.92
C CYS A 113 -1.23 13.24 -6.29
N PRO A 114 -2.10 12.50 -7.02
CA PRO A 114 -3.41 12.11 -6.51
C PRO A 114 -3.31 11.06 -5.40
N GLU A 115 -2.31 10.19 -5.49
CA GLU A 115 -2.04 9.16 -4.50
C GLU A 115 -0.58 9.21 -4.05
N THR A 116 -0.41 9.27 -2.74
CA THR A 116 0.90 9.28 -2.09
C THR A 116 0.98 8.17 -1.06
N GLU A 117 2.20 7.74 -0.77
CA GLU A 117 2.49 6.73 0.22
C GLU A 117 3.71 7.14 1.04
N THR A 118 3.72 6.75 2.29
CA THR A 118 4.89 6.91 3.16
C THR A 118 5.77 5.69 3.02
N GLU A 119 7.01 5.91 2.59
CA GLU A 119 7.99 4.85 2.38
C GLU A 119 9.23 5.03 3.23
N TYR A 120 9.91 3.92 3.50
CA TYR A 120 11.08 3.82 4.37
C TYR A 120 12.31 3.52 3.53
N PHE A 121 13.34 4.33 3.70
CA PHE A 121 14.59 4.26 2.95
C PHE A 121 15.76 4.12 3.91
N ALA A 122 16.80 3.38 3.53
CA ALA A 122 18.09 3.51 4.21
C ALA A 122 18.64 4.92 3.96
N GLU A 123 19.31 5.49 4.93
CA GLU A 123 19.91 6.83 4.83
C GLU A 123 20.65 7.02 3.49
N GLY A 124 20.32 8.07 2.76
CA GLY A 124 20.90 8.41 1.46
C GLY A 124 20.41 7.60 0.26
N THR A 125 19.38 6.74 0.43
CA THR A 125 18.77 5.98 -0.68
C THR A 125 17.37 6.48 -1.05
N GLU A 126 16.86 7.51 -0.37
CA GLU A 126 15.59 8.14 -0.69
C GLU A 126 15.62 8.81 -2.07
N PRO A 127 14.50 8.88 -2.78
CA PRO A 127 14.43 9.53 -4.08
C PRO A 127 14.74 11.02 -3.93
N SER A 128 15.65 11.55 -4.75
CA SER A 128 16.02 12.96 -4.79
C SER A 128 15.16 13.79 -5.76
N GLU A 129 14.49 13.11 -6.70
CA GLU A 129 13.68 13.75 -7.72
C GLU A 129 12.21 13.82 -7.33
N LYS A 130 11.56 14.94 -7.64
CA LYS A 130 10.11 15.08 -7.51
C LYS A 130 9.38 14.37 -8.64
N CYS A 131 8.12 13.98 -8.37
CA CYS A 131 7.25 13.34 -9.34
C CYS A 131 7.19 14.13 -10.66
N ASP A 132 7.49 13.47 -11.75
CA ASP A 132 7.49 14.02 -13.11
C ASP A 132 6.35 13.47 -13.98
N LEU A 133 5.52 12.58 -13.43
CA LEU A 133 4.40 11.99 -14.16
C LEU A 133 3.11 12.79 -14.07
N HIS A 134 2.90 13.51 -12.96
CA HIS A 134 1.66 14.26 -12.73
C HIS A 134 1.83 15.76 -12.99
N GLN A 135 0.74 16.38 -13.40
CA GLN A 135 0.62 17.84 -13.54
C GLN A 135 -0.82 18.25 -13.26
N THR A 136 -1.02 19.48 -12.85
CA THR A 136 -2.35 20.05 -12.64
C THR A 136 -2.70 21.06 -13.72
N ALA A 137 -3.98 21.16 -14.05
CA ALA A 137 -4.53 22.23 -14.84
C ALA A 137 -5.88 22.66 -14.28
N VAL A 138 -6.25 23.92 -14.51
CA VAL A 138 -7.59 24.41 -14.21
C VAL A 138 -8.48 24.12 -15.41
N ILE A 139 -9.54 23.35 -15.18
CA ILE A 139 -10.52 22.99 -16.20
C ILE A 139 -11.85 23.66 -15.94
N CYS A 140 -12.61 23.85 -17.01
CA CYS A 140 -14.02 24.24 -16.92
C CYS A 140 -14.87 22.97 -16.77
N LYS A 141 -15.66 22.87 -15.69
CA LYS A 141 -16.53 21.71 -15.42
C LYS A 141 -17.60 21.50 -16.50
N ASP A 142 -18.05 22.61 -17.14
CA ASP A 142 -19.14 22.55 -18.09
C ASP A 142 -18.70 22.04 -19.47
N SER A 143 -17.43 22.24 -19.84
CA SER A 143 -16.88 21.78 -21.12
C SER A 143 -15.88 20.60 -20.97
N GLY A 144 -15.31 20.40 -19.79
CA GLY A 144 -14.20 19.48 -19.58
C GLY A 144 -12.85 19.92 -20.17
N LEU A 145 -12.79 21.13 -20.77
CA LEU A 145 -11.60 21.72 -21.39
C LEU A 145 -10.86 22.65 -20.44
N LEU A 146 -9.69 23.16 -20.84
CA LEU A 146 -8.95 24.14 -20.04
C LEU A 146 -9.85 25.36 -19.76
N ALA A 147 -9.87 25.85 -18.53
CA ALA A 147 -10.63 27.03 -18.18
C ALA A 147 -10.09 28.28 -18.93
N GLY A 148 -10.99 29.00 -19.61
CA GLY A 148 -10.69 30.25 -20.29
C GLY A 148 -10.97 31.46 -19.40
N GLU A 149 -10.66 32.64 -19.94
CA GLU A 149 -10.85 33.94 -19.26
C GLU A 149 -12.30 34.17 -18.83
N TYR A 150 -13.25 33.77 -19.67
CA TYR A 150 -14.70 34.00 -19.45
C TYR A 150 -15.38 32.92 -18.61
N CYS A 151 -14.64 31.86 -18.19
CA CYS A 151 -15.20 30.86 -17.30
C CYS A 151 -15.44 31.46 -15.91
N PRO A 152 -16.69 31.37 -15.37
CA PRO A 152 -16.96 31.81 -14.01
C PRO A 152 -16.18 30.96 -13.00
N GLU A 153 -15.80 31.54 -11.86
CA GLU A 153 -15.04 30.83 -10.82
C GLU A 153 -15.77 29.56 -10.29
N SER A 154 -17.11 29.57 -10.28
CA SER A 154 -17.93 28.41 -9.90
C SER A 154 -17.80 27.21 -10.83
N SER A 155 -17.45 27.47 -12.11
CA SER A 155 -17.22 26.44 -13.13
C SER A 155 -15.76 26.03 -13.26
N LYS A 156 -14.83 26.64 -12.52
CA LYS A 156 -13.43 26.27 -12.51
C LYS A 156 -13.15 25.20 -11.48
N GLU A 157 -12.32 24.22 -11.83
CA GLU A 157 -11.75 23.29 -10.89
C GLU A 157 -10.32 22.93 -11.28
N THR A 158 -9.47 22.68 -10.28
CA THR A 158 -8.12 22.13 -10.50
C THR A 158 -8.20 20.62 -10.57
N LYS A 159 -7.76 20.05 -11.68
CA LYS A 159 -7.71 18.60 -11.89
C LYS A 159 -6.28 18.16 -12.18
N THR A 160 -5.93 16.97 -11.68
CA THR A 160 -4.64 16.33 -11.95
C THR A 160 -4.72 15.47 -13.20
N PHE A 161 -3.68 15.50 -13.99
CA PHE A 161 -3.52 14.74 -15.22
C PHE A 161 -2.15 14.05 -15.26
N MET A 162 -2.06 12.97 -16.04
CA MET A 162 -0.79 12.34 -16.37
C MET A 162 -0.12 13.12 -17.54
N LYS A 163 1.15 13.48 -17.41
CA LYS A 163 1.89 14.17 -18.50
C LYS A 163 1.92 13.39 -19.82
N LYS A 164 1.92 12.06 -19.72
CA LYS A 164 1.86 11.13 -20.86
C LYS A 164 0.59 10.28 -20.81
N GLY A 165 -0.50 10.83 -20.30
CA GLY A 165 -1.78 10.14 -20.15
C GLY A 165 -2.49 9.88 -21.48
N SER A 166 -3.44 8.96 -21.46
CA SER A 166 -4.36 8.65 -22.55
C SER A 166 -5.79 8.66 -22.01
N GLY A 167 -6.76 8.88 -22.90
CA GLY A 167 -8.16 8.93 -22.49
C GLY A 167 -8.44 10.06 -21.50
N GLU A 168 -9.14 9.76 -20.41
CA GLU A 168 -9.55 10.73 -19.37
C GLU A 168 -8.38 11.28 -18.54
N ASP A 169 -7.25 10.58 -18.51
CA ASP A 169 -6.05 11.02 -17.80
C ASP A 169 -5.20 11.99 -18.61
N LYS A 170 -5.55 12.21 -19.88
CA LYS A 170 -4.85 13.17 -20.74
C LYS A 170 -5.35 14.58 -20.48
N MET A 171 -4.40 15.48 -20.22
CA MET A 171 -4.73 16.90 -20.09
C MET A 171 -5.30 17.44 -21.41
N PRO A 172 -6.46 18.14 -21.39
CA PRO A 172 -6.98 18.80 -22.57
C PRO A 172 -6.02 19.90 -23.05
N THR A 173 -5.97 20.10 -24.36
CA THR A 173 -5.16 21.16 -24.99
C THR A 173 -6.00 22.34 -25.46
N GLU A 174 -7.31 22.14 -25.56
CA GLU A 174 -8.26 23.16 -26.00
C GLU A 174 -8.81 23.94 -24.81
N VAL A 175 -9.10 25.21 -25.03
CA VAL A 175 -9.72 26.08 -24.04
C VAL A 175 -11.25 25.97 -24.14
N CYS A 176 -11.92 26.20 -23.03
CA CYS A 176 -13.37 26.17 -22.93
C CYS A 176 -14.04 26.96 -24.08
N ASN A 177 -14.97 26.31 -24.75
CA ASN A 177 -15.75 26.85 -25.84
C ASN A 177 -17.24 27.10 -25.48
N VAL A 178 -17.58 26.89 -24.20
CA VAL A 178 -18.94 27.12 -23.66
C VAL A 178 -19.07 28.53 -23.13
N HIS A 179 -18.03 29.07 -22.51
CA HIS A 179 -17.99 30.42 -21.98
C HIS A 179 -17.12 31.28 -22.90
N THR A 180 -17.77 32.10 -23.74
CA THR A 180 -17.13 32.98 -24.72
C THR A 180 -17.57 34.42 -24.51
#